data_ed4d22264a53d2113255b466e10146c8
#
_entry.id   ed4d22264a53d2113255b466e10146c8
#
_cell.length_a   1.000
_cell.length_b   1.000
_cell.length_c   1.000
_cell.angle_alpha   90.00
_cell.angle_beta   90.00
_cell.angle_gamma   90.00
#
_symmetry.space_group_name_H-M   'P 1'
#
loop_
_entity.id
_entity.type
_entity.pdbx_description
1 polymer ?
#
loop_
_entity_poly.entity_id
_entity_poly.type
_entity_poly.pdbx_seq_one_letter_code
_entity_poly.pdbx_strand_id
1 'polypeptide(L)'
;MTVLAALLIAGALCASPPRPAQRLHPGDGDRVPKTPRDGPRTARSPTFDRHRVASDISLFAACFSAGLPVSAAAAAVADSYGPDNPEPLAQQWRTVAALSALGVEPDKAWADFHRVPGGAELASLVGLSHSSGTAIAAGCERIASRLRDAAADDATARAERAGVLISIPLTAFFLPAFFVLGLIPTAISLGTHLTQGAQP
;
A
#
# COMPACT_ATOMS: atom_id res chain seq x y z
N MET A 1 -23.14 -38.93 10.55
CA MET A 1 -23.06 -38.52 9.15
C MET A 1 -23.46 -37.06 8.97
N THR A 2 -24.56 -36.60 9.56
CA THR A 2 -25.08 -35.21 9.43
C THR A 2 -24.16 -34.15 10.00
N VAL A 3 -23.48 -34.40 11.13
CA VAL A 3 -22.55 -33.44 11.77
C VAL A 3 -21.30 -33.24 10.92
N LEU A 4 -20.80 -34.27 10.27
CA LEU A 4 -19.64 -34.18 9.39
C LEU A 4 -19.95 -33.39 8.10
N ALA A 5 -21.13 -33.56 7.55
CA ALA A 5 -21.62 -32.82 6.41
C ALA A 5 -21.81 -31.28 6.73
N ALA A 6 -22.34 -30.97 7.92
CA ALA A 6 -22.51 -29.60 8.37
C ALA A 6 -21.17 -28.90 8.60
N LEU A 7 -20.16 -29.60 9.13
CA LEU A 7 -18.80 -29.07 9.32
C LEU A 7 -18.08 -28.82 7.98
N LEU A 8 -18.27 -29.68 6.98
CA LEU A 8 -17.70 -29.49 5.64
C LEU A 8 -18.36 -28.31 4.90
N ILE A 9 -19.67 -28.13 5.06
CA ILE A 9 -20.40 -26.99 4.45
C ILE A 9 -19.97 -25.67 5.12
N ALA A 10 -19.83 -25.63 6.44
CA ALA A 10 -19.34 -24.45 7.16
C ALA A 10 -17.90 -24.09 6.75
N GLY A 11 -17.03 -25.09 6.57
CA GLY A 11 -15.68 -24.93 6.05
C GLY A 11 -15.63 -24.37 4.64
N ALA A 12 -16.48 -24.85 3.76
CA ALA A 12 -16.59 -24.37 2.38
C ALA A 12 -17.10 -22.91 2.28
N LEU A 13 -18.01 -22.49 3.18
CA LEU A 13 -18.48 -21.10 3.24
C LEU A 13 -17.41 -20.12 3.76
N CYS A 14 -16.57 -20.54 4.71
CA CYS A 14 -15.46 -19.73 5.20
C CYS A 14 -14.27 -19.66 4.23
N ALA A 15 -14.15 -20.62 3.32
CA ALA A 15 -13.07 -20.70 2.32
C ALA A 15 -13.37 -19.93 1.02
N SER A 16 -14.43 -19.10 0.98
CA SER A 16 -14.67 -18.22 -0.18
C SER A 16 -13.56 -17.14 -0.23
N PRO A 17 -12.53 -17.30 -1.10
CA PRO A 17 -11.49 -16.29 -1.20
C PRO A 17 -12.09 -15.00 -1.73
N PRO A 18 -11.71 -13.82 -1.20
CA PRO A 18 -12.03 -12.56 -1.85
C PRO A 18 -11.43 -12.63 -3.26
N ARG A 19 -12.29 -12.50 -4.28
CA ARG A 19 -11.93 -12.62 -5.70
C ARG A 19 -10.76 -11.72 -6.06
N PRO A 20 -9.55 -12.22 -6.36
CA PRO A 20 -8.43 -11.43 -6.84
C PRO A 20 -8.55 -11.10 -8.35
N ALA A 21 -9.66 -11.49 -8.99
CA ALA A 21 -9.81 -11.46 -10.44
C ALA A 21 -10.02 -10.06 -11.08
N GLN A 22 -9.83 -8.97 -10.34
CA GLN A 22 -10.09 -7.62 -10.88
C GLN A 22 -8.84 -6.76 -11.09
N ARG A 23 -7.64 -7.33 -10.98
CA ARG A 23 -6.38 -6.58 -11.13
C ARG A 23 -5.56 -6.87 -12.38
N LEU A 24 -6.02 -7.73 -13.28
CA LEU A 24 -5.30 -8.07 -14.51
C LEU A 24 -6.24 -7.99 -15.71
N HIS A 25 -6.59 -6.76 -16.13
CA HIS A 25 -7.02 -6.52 -17.50
C HIS A 25 -6.17 -5.39 -18.07
N PRO A 26 -5.19 -5.71 -18.93
CA PRO A 26 -4.69 -4.73 -19.87
C PRO A 26 -5.72 -4.58 -20.98
N GLY A 27 -6.17 -3.37 -21.17
CA GLY A 27 -6.83 -2.80 -22.32
C GLY A 27 -7.71 -3.70 -23.20
N ASP A 28 -9.00 -3.42 -23.20
CA ASP A 28 -9.69 -3.38 -24.49
C ASP A 28 -10.90 -2.41 -24.40
N GLY A 29 -11.15 -1.73 -25.51
CA GLY A 29 -11.97 -0.57 -25.62
C GLY A 29 -13.48 -0.80 -25.48
N ASP A 30 -14.18 0.31 -25.43
CA ASP A 30 -15.60 0.51 -25.67
C ASP A 30 -16.60 -0.27 -24.81
N ARG A 31 -16.77 0.17 -23.56
CA ARG A 31 -18.07 0.09 -22.88
C ARG A 31 -18.31 1.33 -22.03
N VAL A 32 -19.26 2.15 -22.47
CA VAL A 32 -19.86 3.26 -21.72
C VAL A 32 -20.26 2.77 -20.32
N PRO A 33 -19.74 3.33 -19.23
CA PRO A 33 -20.14 2.94 -17.88
C PRO A 33 -21.51 3.52 -17.57
N LYS A 34 -22.44 2.65 -17.22
CA LYS A 34 -23.67 3.04 -16.52
C LYS A 34 -23.31 3.71 -15.20
N THR A 35 -23.74 4.94 -15.01
CA THR A 35 -23.60 5.74 -13.81
C THR A 35 -24.03 4.98 -12.55
N PRO A 36 -23.14 4.80 -11.55
CA PRO A 36 -23.57 4.47 -10.19
C PRO A 36 -24.05 5.75 -9.50
N ARG A 37 -25.17 5.64 -8.81
CA ARG A 37 -25.81 6.68 -8.00
C ARG A 37 -24.80 7.32 -7.06
N ASP A 38 -24.77 8.66 -7.09
CA ASP A 38 -24.01 9.53 -6.20
C ASP A 38 -24.48 9.37 -4.74
N GLY A 39 -23.68 8.61 -3.96
CA GLY A 39 -23.59 8.85 -2.51
C GLY A 39 -22.54 9.94 -2.28
N PRO A 40 -22.58 10.68 -1.17
CA PRO A 40 -21.62 11.76 -0.92
C PRO A 40 -20.20 11.20 -0.96
N ARG A 41 -19.46 11.53 -2.02
CA ARG A 41 -18.03 11.29 -2.12
C ARG A 41 -17.37 12.16 -1.05
N THR A 42 -17.12 11.60 0.12
CA THR A 42 -16.05 12.11 0.97
C THR A 42 -14.80 12.11 0.07
N ALA A 43 -14.29 13.28 -0.22
CA ALA A 43 -13.11 13.47 -1.05
C ALA A 43 -11.97 12.65 -0.42
N ARG A 44 -11.74 11.43 -0.92
CA ARG A 44 -10.57 10.64 -0.56
C ARG A 44 -9.39 11.44 -1.04
N SER A 45 -8.59 11.94 -0.12
CA SER A 45 -7.28 12.53 -0.45
C SER A 45 -6.55 11.56 -1.39
N PRO A 46 -5.99 12.04 -2.50
CA PRO A 46 -5.27 11.18 -3.43
C PRO A 46 -4.21 10.40 -2.68
N THR A 47 -4.27 9.09 -2.75
CA THR A 47 -3.29 8.21 -2.11
C THR A 47 -2.09 8.15 -3.03
N PHE A 48 -1.03 8.89 -2.71
CA PHE A 48 0.22 8.85 -3.46
C PHE A 48 1.01 7.59 -3.17
N ASP A 49 1.54 6.94 -4.21
CA ASP A 49 2.48 5.83 -4.06
C ASP A 49 3.84 6.36 -3.58
N ARG A 50 4.26 5.93 -2.38
CA ARG A 50 5.52 6.36 -1.76
C ARG A 50 6.75 5.99 -2.60
N HIS A 51 6.74 4.85 -3.28
CA HIS A 51 7.83 4.47 -4.17
C HIS A 51 7.96 5.42 -5.35
N ARG A 52 6.82 5.79 -5.95
CA ARG A 52 6.81 6.75 -7.06
C ARG A 52 7.30 8.12 -6.60
N VAL A 53 6.78 8.61 -5.47
CA VAL A 53 7.23 9.88 -4.90
C VAL A 53 8.73 9.87 -4.60
N ALA A 54 9.26 8.79 -4.03
CA ALA A 54 10.68 8.65 -3.76
C ALA A 54 11.53 8.69 -5.04
N SER A 55 11.05 8.05 -6.11
CA SER A 55 11.73 8.05 -7.41
C SER A 55 11.76 9.45 -8.03
N ASP A 56 10.65 10.18 -7.94
CA ASP A 56 10.54 11.55 -8.42
C ASP A 56 11.49 12.49 -7.67
N ILE A 57 11.54 12.37 -6.35
CA ILE A 57 12.45 13.18 -5.51
C ILE A 57 13.91 12.87 -5.84
N SER A 58 14.26 11.60 -6.08
CA SER A 58 15.63 11.25 -6.51
C SER A 58 15.97 11.78 -7.90
N LEU A 59 15.02 11.75 -8.84
CA LEU A 59 15.22 12.37 -10.15
C LEU A 59 15.41 13.88 -10.02
N PHE A 60 14.62 14.55 -9.18
CA PHE A 60 14.77 15.96 -8.86
C PHE A 60 16.15 16.26 -8.26
N ALA A 61 16.62 15.42 -7.32
CA ALA A 61 17.96 15.55 -6.72
C ALA A 61 19.07 15.39 -7.75
N ALA A 62 18.93 14.45 -8.68
CA ALA A 62 19.90 14.26 -9.76
C ALA A 62 19.98 15.46 -10.70
N CYS A 63 18.84 16.06 -11.05
CA CYS A 63 18.78 17.31 -11.83
C CYS A 63 19.46 18.47 -11.11
N PHE A 64 19.26 18.59 -9.79
CA PHE A 64 19.95 19.58 -8.95
C PHE A 64 21.46 19.36 -8.91
N SER A 65 21.89 18.10 -8.77
CA SER A 65 23.32 17.74 -8.81
C SER A 65 23.97 18.06 -10.14
N ALA A 66 23.19 18.01 -11.23
CA ALA A 66 23.62 18.41 -12.57
C ALA A 66 23.62 19.96 -12.77
N GLY A 67 23.19 20.73 -11.77
CA GLY A 67 23.17 22.18 -11.81
C GLY A 67 21.92 22.81 -12.43
N LEU A 68 20.84 22.05 -12.60
CA LEU A 68 19.57 22.61 -13.11
C LEU A 68 18.90 23.48 -12.03
N PRO A 69 18.27 24.60 -12.43
CA PRO A 69 17.42 25.39 -11.52
C PRO A 69 16.16 24.61 -11.14
N VAL A 70 15.51 25.01 -10.01
CA VAL A 70 14.30 24.38 -9.47
C VAL A 70 13.23 24.14 -10.53
N SER A 71 12.95 25.15 -11.35
CA SER A 71 11.92 25.08 -12.39
C SER A 71 12.23 24.02 -13.44
N ALA A 72 13.47 23.94 -13.92
CA ALA A 72 13.90 22.95 -14.92
C ALA A 72 13.98 21.55 -14.32
N ALA A 73 14.43 21.41 -13.08
CA ALA A 73 14.43 20.14 -12.37
C ALA A 73 13.01 19.58 -12.17
N ALA A 74 12.08 20.45 -11.73
CA ALA A 74 10.67 20.08 -11.58
C ALA A 74 10.00 19.74 -12.93
N ALA A 75 10.36 20.47 -14.00
CA ALA A 75 9.88 20.18 -15.35
C ALA A 75 10.38 18.81 -15.83
N ALA A 76 11.66 18.48 -15.62
CA ALA A 76 12.22 17.18 -15.98
C ALA A 76 11.50 16.02 -15.28
N VAL A 77 11.14 16.19 -14.00
CA VAL A 77 10.32 15.19 -13.29
C VAL A 77 8.92 15.11 -13.91
N ALA A 78 8.27 16.24 -14.16
CA ALA A 78 6.94 16.26 -14.79
C ALA A 78 6.93 15.57 -16.16
N ASP A 79 7.96 15.81 -16.98
CA ASP A 79 8.12 15.24 -18.31
C ASP A 79 8.32 13.72 -18.28
N SER A 80 8.88 13.18 -17.19
CA SER A 80 9.01 11.72 -17.00
C SER A 80 7.68 10.97 -16.99
N TYR A 81 6.57 11.67 -16.75
CA TYR A 81 5.21 11.13 -16.79
C TYR A 81 4.58 11.11 -18.19
N GLY A 82 5.17 11.83 -19.15
CA GLY A 82 4.57 12.05 -20.45
C GLY A 82 3.53 13.18 -20.49
N PRO A 83 3.20 13.69 -21.69
CA PRO A 83 2.44 14.94 -21.85
C PRO A 83 1.01 14.87 -21.32
N ASP A 84 0.32 13.76 -21.49
CA ASP A 84 -1.12 13.61 -21.23
C ASP A 84 -1.44 12.77 -19.99
N ASN A 85 -0.46 12.54 -19.11
CA ASN A 85 -0.67 11.71 -17.93
C ASN A 85 -1.54 12.47 -16.91
N PRO A 86 -2.74 11.94 -16.55
CA PRO A 86 -3.67 12.57 -15.61
C PRO A 86 -3.31 12.33 -14.13
N GLU A 87 -2.17 11.72 -13.85
CA GLU A 87 -1.77 11.37 -12.50
C GLU A 87 -1.63 12.63 -11.62
N PRO A 88 -2.25 12.65 -10.42
CA PRO A 88 -2.21 13.82 -9.55
C PRO A 88 -0.81 14.31 -9.21
N LEU A 89 0.15 13.39 -9.08
CA LEU A 89 1.54 13.72 -8.77
C LEU A 89 2.23 14.43 -9.96
N ALA A 90 1.98 13.97 -11.20
CA ALA A 90 2.47 14.63 -12.41
C ALA A 90 1.96 16.07 -12.52
N GLN A 91 0.67 16.26 -12.20
CA GLN A 91 0.06 17.58 -12.19
C GLN A 91 0.73 18.52 -11.18
N GLN A 92 1.05 18.02 -9.99
CA GLN A 92 1.73 18.82 -8.98
C GLN A 92 3.14 19.23 -9.41
N TRP A 93 3.92 18.30 -10.01
CA TRP A 93 5.23 18.64 -10.56
C TRP A 93 5.15 19.68 -11.67
N ARG A 94 4.16 19.59 -12.58
CA ARG A 94 3.91 20.61 -13.63
C ARG A 94 3.59 21.96 -13.01
N THR A 95 2.75 22.00 -11.97
CA THR A 95 2.39 23.25 -11.26
C THR A 95 3.62 23.88 -10.62
N VAL A 96 4.43 23.10 -9.91
CA VAL A 96 5.68 23.59 -9.30
C VAL A 96 6.64 24.13 -10.37
N ALA A 97 6.82 23.40 -11.48
CA ALA A 97 7.69 23.82 -12.58
C ALA A 97 7.24 25.17 -13.16
N ALA A 98 5.94 25.30 -13.46
CA ALA A 98 5.36 26.50 -14.04
C ALA A 98 5.45 27.71 -13.08
N LEU A 99 5.06 27.53 -11.81
CA LEU A 99 5.10 28.62 -10.83
C LEU A 99 6.54 29.06 -10.52
N SER A 100 7.47 28.11 -10.42
CA SER A 100 8.89 28.41 -10.22
C SER A 100 9.51 29.12 -11.43
N ALA A 101 9.11 28.76 -12.65
CA ALA A 101 9.56 29.43 -13.87
C ALA A 101 9.05 30.87 -13.97
N LEU A 102 7.87 31.15 -13.42
CA LEU A 102 7.31 32.49 -13.31
C LEU A 102 7.92 33.32 -12.16
N GLY A 103 8.83 32.75 -11.39
CA GLY A 103 9.45 33.45 -10.25
C GLY A 103 8.53 33.59 -9.04
N VAL A 104 7.48 32.80 -8.93
CA VAL A 104 6.61 32.78 -7.75
C VAL A 104 7.41 32.31 -6.54
N GLU A 105 7.14 32.95 -5.41
CA GLU A 105 7.79 32.68 -4.13
C GLU A 105 7.68 31.14 -3.78
N PRO A 106 8.77 30.50 -3.32
CA PRO A 106 8.80 29.07 -3.09
C PRO A 106 7.64 28.53 -2.24
N ASP A 107 7.30 29.22 -1.16
CA ASP A 107 6.20 28.79 -0.26
C ASP A 107 4.86 28.71 -0.99
N LYS A 108 4.62 29.58 -1.97
CA LYS A 108 3.39 29.56 -2.78
C LYS A 108 3.48 28.55 -3.92
N ALA A 109 4.66 28.43 -4.55
CA ALA A 109 4.86 27.49 -5.65
C ALA A 109 4.73 26.03 -5.18
N TRP A 110 5.13 25.72 -3.95
CA TRP A 110 5.11 24.39 -3.36
C TRP A 110 3.90 24.13 -2.44
N ALA A 111 2.94 25.05 -2.33
CA ALA A 111 1.82 24.94 -1.39
C ALA A 111 1.03 23.64 -1.53
N ASP A 112 0.72 23.23 -2.76
CA ASP A 112 -0.02 21.98 -3.02
C ASP A 112 0.81 20.72 -2.75
N PHE A 113 2.14 20.82 -2.79
CA PHE A 113 3.06 19.71 -2.55
C PHE A 113 3.05 19.23 -1.10
N HIS A 114 2.57 20.04 -0.16
CA HIS A 114 2.41 19.65 1.26
C HIS A 114 1.50 18.42 1.46
N ARG A 115 0.67 18.10 0.47
CA ARG A 115 -0.21 16.91 0.50
C ARG A 115 0.50 15.63 0.07
N VAL A 116 1.66 15.76 -0.56
CA VAL A 116 2.47 14.62 -1.01
C VAL A 116 3.31 14.10 0.16
N PRO A 117 3.46 12.79 0.35
CA PRO A 117 4.38 12.25 1.34
C PRO A 117 5.80 12.81 1.17
N GLY A 118 6.37 13.41 2.23
CA GLY A 118 7.67 14.08 2.16
C GLY A 118 7.68 15.45 1.47
N GLY A 119 6.55 15.87 0.90
CA GLY A 119 6.45 17.10 0.13
C GLY A 119 6.64 18.37 0.94
N ALA A 120 6.13 18.42 2.17
CA ALA A 120 6.32 19.56 3.08
C ALA A 120 7.81 19.77 3.40
N GLU A 121 8.54 18.67 3.59
CA GLU A 121 9.97 18.71 3.88
C GLU A 121 10.77 19.13 2.65
N LEU A 122 10.40 18.64 1.47
CA LEU A 122 10.98 19.04 0.20
C LEU A 122 10.74 20.54 -0.07
N ALA A 123 9.52 21.01 0.15
CA ALA A 123 9.18 22.43 0.01
C ALA A 123 10.04 23.33 0.93
N SER A 124 10.17 22.93 2.21
CA SER A 124 11.03 23.64 3.17
C SER A 124 12.50 23.63 2.75
N LEU A 125 12.99 22.49 2.24
CA LEU A 125 14.37 22.37 1.78
C LEU A 125 14.66 23.29 0.60
N VAL A 126 13.74 23.39 -0.35
CA VAL A 126 13.86 24.29 -1.51
C VAL A 126 13.70 25.75 -1.11
N GLY A 127 12.78 26.06 -0.19
CA GLY A 127 12.55 27.43 0.32
C GLY A 127 13.77 27.99 1.06
N LEU A 128 14.52 27.15 1.76
CA LEU A 128 15.77 27.52 2.43
C LEU A 128 16.97 27.65 1.47
N SER A 129 16.77 27.53 0.18
CA SER A 129 17.80 27.43 -0.86
C SER A 129 18.62 28.71 -1.12
N HIS A 130 19.10 29.35 -0.12
CA HIS A 130 20.34 30.14 -0.22
C HIS A 130 21.60 29.27 -0.08
N SER A 131 21.41 27.96 0.13
CA SER A 131 22.46 26.96 0.30
C SER A 131 22.86 26.32 -1.05
N SER A 132 24.09 25.80 -1.10
CA SER A 132 24.66 25.10 -2.26
C SER A 132 23.73 24.00 -2.78
N GLY A 133 23.59 23.85 -4.10
CA GLY A 133 22.79 22.82 -4.74
C GLY A 133 23.11 21.38 -4.28
N THR A 134 24.32 21.12 -3.86
CA THR A 134 24.75 19.83 -3.30
C THR A 134 24.06 19.52 -1.96
N ALA A 135 23.82 20.53 -1.12
CA ALA A 135 23.12 20.35 0.16
C ALA A 135 21.63 20.02 -0.07
N ILE A 136 21.01 20.60 -1.10
CA ILE A 136 19.63 20.29 -1.49
C ILE A 136 19.53 18.88 -2.02
N ALA A 137 20.40 18.47 -2.93
CA ALA A 137 20.44 17.12 -3.48
C ALA A 137 20.58 16.05 -2.36
N ALA A 138 21.50 16.25 -1.42
CA ALA A 138 21.65 15.36 -0.28
C ALA A 138 20.41 15.33 0.64
N GLY A 139 19.73 16.48 0.80
CA GLY A 139 18.46 16.56 1.52
C GLY A 139 17.35 15.77 0.82
N CYS A 140 17.20 15.92 -0.49
CA CYS A 140 16.25 15.19 -1.31
C CYS A 140 16.47 13.67 -1.22
N GLU A 141 17.73 13.20 -1.33
CA GLU A 141 18.04 11.78 -1.21
C GLU A 141 17.68 11.21 0.17
N ARG A 142 17.86 11.96 1.24
CA ARG A 142 17.41 11.54 2.58
C ARG A 142 15.89 11.39 2.67
N ILE A 143 15.13 12.30 2.04
CA ILE A 143 13.67 12.21 1.96
C ILE A 143 13.28 10.97 1.15
N ALA A 144 13.89 10.77 -0.01
CA ALA A 144 13.63 9.63 -0.89
C ALA A 144 13.93 8.29 -0.20
N SER A 145 15.06 8.18 0.51
CA SER A 145 15.40 6.98 1.29
C SER A 145 14.34 6.68 2.34
N ARG A 146 13.95 7.63 3.16
CA ARG A 146 12.91 7.43 4.18
C ARG A 146 11.56 7.01 3.59
N LEU A 147 11.20 7.52 2.42
CA LEU A 147 9.97 7.11 1.74
C LEU A 147 10.05 5.67 1.23
N ARG A 148 11.22 5.23 0.74
CA ARG A 148 11.44 3.83 0.34
C ARG A 148 11.38 2.89 1.54
N ASP A 149 12.02 3.26 2.65
CA ASP A 149 12.02 2.48 3.88
C ASP A 149 10.59 2.33 4.42
N ALA A 150 9.84 3.42 4.51
CA ALA A 150 8.43 3.38 4.92
C ALA A 150 7.53 2.55 3.97
N ALA A 151 7.83 2.53 2.67
CA ALA A 151 7.10 1.70 1.73
C ALA A 151 7.44 0.21 1.89
N ALA A 152 8.70 -0.12 2.20
CA ALA A 152 9.14 -1.48 2.51
C ALA A 152 8.52 -2.00 3.81
N ASP A 153 8.46 -1.16 4.85
CA ASP A 153 7.81 -1.49 6.12
C ASP A 153 6.31 -1.76 5.92
N ASP A 154 5.62 -0.94 5.14
CA ASP A 154 4.22 -1.17 4.79
C ASP A 154 4.00 -2.47 4.01
N ALA A 155 4.94 -2.87 3.16
CA ALA A 155 4.87 -4.13 2.42
C ALA A 155 5.07 -5.32 3.36
N THR A 156 6.05 -5.24 4.26
CA THR A 156 6.33 -6.26 5.28
C THR A 156 5.14 -6.44 6.22
N ALA A 157 4.57 -5.35 6.74
CA ALA A 157 3.40 -5.40 7.62
C ALA A 157 2.18 -6.04 6.93
N ARG A 158 2.01 -5.85 5.62
CA ARG A 158 0.94 -6.52 4.85
C ARG A 158 1.20 -8.02 4.71
N ALA A 159 2.46 -8.42 4.47
CA ALA A 159 2.85 -9.82 4.37
C ALA A 159 2.65 -10.57 5.70
N GLU A 160 3.04 -9.96 6.82
CA GLU A 160 2.86 -10.52 8.17
C GLU A 160 1.37 -10.72 8.50
N ARG A 161 0.52 -9.73 8.21
CA ARG A 161 -0.94 -9.85 8.39
C ARG A 161 -1.54 -10.97 7.55
N ALA A 162 -1.05 -11.19 6.33
CA ALA A 162 -1.50 -12.29 5.50
C ALA A 162 -1.14 -13.65 6.12
N GLY A 163 0.05 -13.78 6.71
CA GLY A 163 0.48 -14.99 7.43
C GLY A 163 -0.42 -15.33 8.62
N VAL A 164 -0.78 -14.33 9.42
CA VAL A 164 -1.70 -14.52 10.57
C VAL A 164 -3.09 -14.95 10.11
N LEU A 165 -3.61 -14.35 9.02
CA LEU A 165 -4.93 -14.70 8.48
C LEU A 165 -5.01 -16.16 7.99
N ILE A 166 -3.90 -16.74 7.53
CA ILE A 166 -3.85 -18.16 7.13
C ILE A 166 -3.84 -19.09 8.35
N SER A 167 -3.22 -18.67 9.46
CA SER A 167 -3.10 -19.47 10.68
C SER A 167 -4.42 -19.62 11.43
N ILE A 168 -5.32 -18.63 11.37
CA ILE A 168 -6.62 -18.66 12.06
C ILE A 168 -7.50 -19.82 11.63
N PRO A 169 -7.80 -20.04 10.34
CA PRO A 169 -8.61 -21.17 9.93
C PRO A 169 -7.92 -22.52 10.21
N LEU A 170 -6.60 -22.59 10.05
CA LEU A 170 -5.86 -23.84 10.36
C LEU A 170 -6.06 -24.25 11.82
N THR A 171 -5.89 -23.32 12.76
CA THR A 171 -6.09 -23.59 14.19
C THR A 171 -7.55 -23.92 14.51
N ALA A 172 -8.50 -23.21 13.90
CA ALA A 172 -9.93 -23.43 14.12
C ALA A 172 -10.42 -24.80 13.66
N PHE A 173 -9.80 -25.38 12.64
CA PHE A 173 -10.14 -26.72 12.17
C PHE A 173 -9.31 -27.82 12.84
N PHE A 174 -8.06 -27.55 13.17
CA PHE A 174 -7.19 -28.54 13.79
C PHE A 174 -7.61 -28.88 15.23
N LEU A 175 -8.04 -27.89 16.00
CA LEU A 175 -8.44 -28.09 17.38
C LEU A 175 -9.63 -29.07 17.54
N PRO A 176 -10.78 -28.89 16.86
CA PRO A 176 -11.87 -29.84 16.96
C PRO A 176 -11.52 -31.23 16.38
N ALA A 177 -10.73 -31.27 15.28
CA ALA A 177 -10.28 -32.54 14.72
C ALA A 177 -9.42 -33.34 15.72
N PHE A 178 -8.53 -32.68 16.44
CA PHE A 178 -7.74 -33.29 17.50
C PHE A 178 -8.61 -33.87 18.63
N PHE A 179 -9.64 -33.14 19.06
CA PHE A 179 -10.57 -33.63 20.06
C PHE A 179 -11.33 -34.84 19.60
N VAL A 180 -11.84 -34.86 18.38
CA VAL A 180 -12.64 -35.95 17.83
C VAL A 180 -11.79 -37.19 17.56
N LEU A 181 -10.62 -37.03 17.00
CA LEU A 181 -9.77 -38.20 16.59
C LEU A 181 -8.83 -38.65 17.71
N GLY A 182 -8.42 -37.76 18.61
CA GLY A 182 -7.47 -38.06 19.68
C GLY A 182 -8.12 -38.36 21.03
N LEU A 183 -8.94 -37.45 21.54
CA LEU A 183 -9.49 -37.60 22.89
C LEU A 183 -10.68 -38.54 23.00
N ILE A 184 -11.59 -38.55 22.04
CA ILE A 184 -12.79 -39.39 22.11
C ILE A 184 -12.44 -40.91 22.16
N PRO A 185 -11.59 -41.44 21.25
CA PRO A 185 -11.21 -42.87 21.32
C PRO A 185 -10.51 -43.26 22.61
N THR A 186 -9.61 -42.41 23.12
CA THR A 186 -8.88 -42.65 24.37
C THR A 186 -9.81 -42.63 25.59
N ALA A 187 -10.77 -41.74 25.64
CA ALA A 187 -11.76 -41.66 26.72
C ALA A 187 -12.68 -42.87 26.71
N ILE A 188 -13.13 -43.35 25.56
CA ILE A 188 -13.94 -44.55 25.42
C ILE A 188 -13.15 -45.78 25.85
N SER A 189 -11.90 -45.96 25.41
CA SER A 189 -11.03 -47.04 25.78
C SER A 189 -10.80 -47.13 27.28
N LEU A 190 -10.53 -45.97 27.92
CA LEU A 190 -10.34 -45.87 29.37
C LEU A 190 -11.62 -46.26 30.12
N GLY A 191 -12.79 -45.76 29.67
CA GLY A 191 -14.08 -46.05 30.26
C GLY A 191 -14.43 -47.54 30.21
N THR A 192 -14.16 -48.24 29.09
CA THR A 192 -14.38 -49.68 28.95
C THR A 192 -13.46 -50.51 29.84
N HIS A 193 -12.20 -50.13 30.01
CA HIS A 193 -11.28 -50.78 30.94
C HIS A 193 -11.71 -50.67 32.41
N LEU A 194 -12.22 -49.53 32.81
CA LEU A 194 -12.70 -49.34 34.19
C LEU A 194 -13.98 -50.11 34.49
N THR A 195 -14.86 -50.28 33.51
CA THR A 195 -16.10 -51.08 33.71
C THR A 195 -15.86 -52.57 33.68
N GLN A 196 -14.86 -53.07 32.92
CA GLN A 196 -14.49 -54.49 32.93
C GLN A 196 -13.70 -54.93 34.15
N GLY A 197 -12.95 -54.03 34.81
CA GLY A 197 -12.23 -54.30 36.03
C GLY A 197 -13.09 -54.28 37.32
N ALA A 198 -14.37 -53.91 37.21
CA ALA A 198 -15.30 -53.84 38.32
C ALA A 198 -16.29 -55.01 38.45
N GLN A 199 -16.08 -56.09 37.63
CA GLN A 199 -16.85 -57.33 37.81
C GLN A 199 -16.12 -58.28 38.79
N PRO A 200 -16.78 -58.69 39.91
CA PRO A 200 -16.21 -59.60 40.89
C PRO A 200 -16.05 -61.02 40.35
#